data_68177c394cc9a4954219335db981051a
#
_entry.id   68177c394cc9a4954219335db981051a
#
_cell.length_a   1.000
_cell.length_b   1.000
_cell.length_c   1.000
_cell.angle_alpha   90.00
_cell.angle_beta   90.00
_cell.angle_gamma   90.00
#
_symmetry.space_group_name_H-M   'P 1'
#
loop_
_entity.id
_entity.type
_entity.pdbx_description
1 polymer ?
#
loop_
_entity_poly.entity_id
_entity_poly.type
_entity_poly.pdbx_seq_one_letter_code
_entity_poly.pdbx_strand_id
1 'polypeptide(L)'
;MPSCLGNPVVIGIICGLVLFTASTTQQYGVLYCRSAGRSGFITALYIVMVPLLAFMVLRRRIHANVIVSVVLAVFGFYLLCITDGFGSITLADLVLLGSAVLFAAHILVIDTFGRDLDALTISFFQTATTAVLSWIGTLMEGSVDWSGAGQAWLAVVYAGVGSVGVAYTLQVIGQQFVPPTRGAMLMSLESFFSALGGAIILGEVMTPRGYLGCALIFAGTMLAQLPVDRLKRQRP
;
A
#
# COMPACT_ATOMS: atom_id res chain seq x y z
N MET A 1 22.05 -14.85 16.06
CA MET A 1 20.63 -14.56 16.24
C MET A 1 19.81 -15.31 15.23
N PRO A 2 18.69 -15.74 15.64
CA PRO A 2 18.34 -17.15 15.79
C PRO A 2 17.47 -17.67 14.64
N SER A 3 17.50 -18.96 14.54
CA SER A 3 16.81 -19.89 13.67
C SER A 3 15.33 -19.64 13.29
N CYS A 4 14.57 -18.80 13.97
CA CYS A 4 13.15 -18.57 13.65
C CYS A 4 12.93 -17.56 12.50
N LEU A 5 13.74 -16.51 12.38
CA LEU A 5 13.64 -15.50 11.31
C LEU A 5 14.25 -15.96 9.97
N GLY A 6 14.89 -17.12 9.92
CA GLY A 6 15.34 -17.79 8.70
C GLY A 6 14.31 -18.80 8.14
N ASN A 7 13.12 -18.90 8.74
CA ASN A 7 12.09 -19.82 8.29
C ASN A 7 11.03 -19.07 7.46
N PRO A 8 10.82 -19.44 6.17
CA PRO A 8 9.85 -18.77 5.30
C PRO A 8 8.41 -18.88 5.82
N VAL A 9 8.08 -19.95 6.57
CA VAL A 9 6.76 -20.12 7.19
C VAL A 9 6.51 -19.04 8.23
N VAL A 10 7.49 -18.80 9.13
CA VAL A 10 7.35 -17.79 10.19
C VAL A 10 7.26 -16.39 9.59
N ILE A 11 8.08 -16.09 8.59
CA ILE A 11 8.02 -14.81 7.89
C ILE A 11 6.69 -14.65 7.16
N GLY A 12 6.18 -15.69 6.50
CA GLY A 12 4.87 -15.71 5.88
C GLY A 12 3.74 -15.40 6.87
N ILE A 13 3.77 -16.01 8.06
CA ILE A 13 2.78 -15.73 9.12
C ILE A 13 2.86 -14.26 9.59
N ILE A 14 4.07 -13.74 9.83
CA ILE A 14 4.27 -12.33 10.21
C ILE A 14 3.76 -11.39 9.13
N CYS A 15 4.11 -11.65 7.86
CA CYS A 15 3.60 -10.89 6.72
C CYS A 15 2.07 -10.94 6.65
N GLY A 16 1.47 -12.11 6.88
CA GLY A 16 0.02 -12.29 6.89
C GLY A 16 -0.70 -11.52 7.98
N LEU A 17 -0.12 -11.46 9.20
CA LEU A 17 -0.64 -10.63 10.30
C LEU A 17 -0.64 -9.15 9.94
N VAL A 18 0.48 -8.66 9.40
CA VAL A 18 0.61 -7.24 9.00
C VAL A 18 -0.31 -6.95 7.82
N LEU A 19 -0.37 -7.84 6.82
CA LEU A 19 -1.23 -7.69 5.64
C LEU A 19 -2.71 -7.68 6.01
N PHE A 20 -3.15 -8.60 6.89
CA PHE A 20 -4.52 -8.63 7.40
C PHE A 20 -4.90 -7.30 8.06
N THR A 21 -4.04 -6.80 8.95
CA THR A 21 -4.29 -5.53 9.64
C THR A 21 -4.33 -4.36 8.67
N ALA A 22 -3.38 -4.31 7.71
CA ALA A 22 -3.32 -3.28 6.68
C ALA A 22 -4.57 -3.29 5.78
N SER A 23 -4.95 -4.46 5.27
CA SER A 23 -6.09 -4.63 4.37
C SER A 23 -7.42 -4.36 5.05
N THR A 24 -7.60 -4.84 6.28
CA THR A 24 -8.82 -4.57 7.07
C THR A 24 -8.95 -3.08 7.35
N THR A 25 -7.88 -2.42 7.81
CA THR A 25 -7.86 -0.97 8.04
C THR A 25 -8.16 -0.21 6.74
N GLN A 26 -7.56 -0.61 5.60
CA GLN A 26 -7.83 -0.03 4.30
C GLN A 26 -9.30 -0.19 3.92
N GLN A 27 -9.87 -1.38 4.06
CA GLN A 27 -11.25 -1.67 3.68
C GLN A 27 -12.25 -0.80 4.45
N TYR A 28 -12.05 -0.63 5.75
CA TYR A 28 -12.84 0.32 6.53
C TYR A 28 -12.69 1.75 6.01
N GLY A 29 -11.47 2.18 5.72
CA GLY A 29 -11.22 3.50 5.15
C GLY A 29 -11.93 3.72 3.81
N VAL A 30 -11.86 2.74 2.90
CA VAL A 30 -12.53 2.80 1.57
C VAL A 30 -14.04 2.86 1.72
N LEU A 31 -14.62 2.04 2.62
CA LEU A 31 -16.07 2.00 2.86
C LEU A 31 -16.63 3.37 3.26
N TYR A 32 -15.94 4.10 4.12
CA TYR A 32 -16.39 5.41 4.60
C TYR A 32 -15.92 6.58 3.72
N CYS A 33 -14.82 6.44 2.97
CA CYS A 33 -14.33 7.47 2.04
C CYS A 33 -15.24 7.66 0.82
N ARG A 34 -15.91 6.59 0.37
CA ARG A 34 -16.85 6.57 -0.77
C ARG A 34 -16.27 7.10 -2.10
N SER A 35 -14.96 7.12 -2.25
CA SER A 35 -14.26 7.48 -3.49
C SER A 35 -13.06 6.57 -3.68
N ALA A 36 -13.07 5.80 -4.78
CA ALA A 36 -12.00 4.87 -5.12
C ALA A 36 -10.70 5.63 -5.45
N GLY A 37 -10.81 6.73 -6.21
CA GLY A 37 -9.66 7.56 -6.56
C GLY A 37 -9.00 8.16 -5.31
N ARG A 38 -9.77 8.80 -4.43
CA ARG A 38 -9.24 9.41 -3.20
C ARG A 38 -8.60 8.38 -2.28
N SER A 39 -9.27 7.26 -2.04
CA SER A 39 -8.75 6.20 -1.18
C SER A 39 -7.49 5.55 -1.73
N GLY A 40 -7.41 5.30 -3.04
CA GLY A 40 -6.23 4.77 -3.70
C GLY A 40 -5.02 5.71 -3.58
N PHE A 41 -5.22 7.03 -3.76
CA PHE A 41 -4.12 8.00 -3.61
C PHE A 41 -3.65 8.15 -2.16
N ILE A 42 -4.56 8.14 -1.17
CA ILE A 42 -4.17 8.21 0.25
C ILE A 42 -3.39 6.95 0.63
N THR A 43 -3.86 5.78 0.23
CA THR A 43 -3.14 4.52 0.49
C THR A 43 -1.77 4.52 -0.17
N ALA A 44 -1.63 5.06 -1.38
CA ALA A 44 -0.35 5.13 -2.08
C ALA A 44 0.72 5.94 -1.36
N LEU A 45 0.37 6.73 -0.35
CA LEU A 45 1.37 7.38 0.51
C LEU A 45 2.29 6.39 1.23
N TYR A 46 1.97 5.07 1.24
CA TYR A 46 2.90 4.06 1.73
C TYR A 46 4.27 4.14 1.05
N ILE A 47 4.34 4.63 -0.18
CA ILE A 47 5.59 4.79 -0.94
C ILE A 47 6.53 5.81 -0.27
N VAL A 48 5.97 6.86 0.29
CA VAL A 48 6.71 7.84 1.09
C VAL A 48 7.01 7.29 2.47
N MET A 49 6.08 6.51 3.05
CA MET A 49 6.24 5.90 4.36
C MET A 49 7.35 4.83 4.36
N VAL A 50 7.54 4.08 3.27
CA VAL A 50 8.61 3.05 3.15
C VAL A 50 10.00 3.63 3.47
N PRO A 51 10.52 4.66 2.78
CA PRO A 51 11.82 5.22 3.11
C PRO A 51 11.86 5.89 4.49
N LEU A 52 10.76 6.49 4.97
CA LEU A 52 10.68 7.07 6.30
C LEU A 52 10.80 6.00 7.39
N LEU A 53 10.03 4.91 7.30
CA LEU A 53 10.11 3.79 8.22
C LEU A 53 11.46 3.09 8.13
N ALA A 54 12.04 2.94 6.94
CA ALA A 54 13.39 2.38 6.76
C ALA A 54 14.45 3.24 7.47
N PHE A 55 14.29 4.54 7.48
CA PHE A 55 15.16 5.44 8.25
C PHE A 55 14.94 5.28 9.76
N MET A 56 13.69 5.34 10.22
CA MET A 56 13.36 5.33 11.65
C MET A 56 13.69 3.99 12.31
N VAL A 57 13.34 2.87 11.65
CA VAL A 57 13.45 1.52 12.24
C VAL A 57 14.78 0.86 11.87
N LEU A 58 15.19 0.94 10.60
CA LEU A 58 16.39 0.27 10.09
C LEU A 58 17.60 1.21 10.03
N ARG A 59 17.46 2.47 10.45
CA ARG A 59 18.50 3.52 10.43
C ARG A 59 19.18 3.68 9.07
N ARG A 60 18.47 3.39 7.98
CA ARG A 60 18.96 3.62 6.61
C ARG A 60 18.97 5.12 6.32
N ARG A 61 20.01 5.64 5.66
CA ARG A 61 20.13 7.08 5.36
C ARG A 61 19.03 7.53 4.40
N ILE A 62 18.38 8.67 4.69
CA ILE A 62 17.44 9.33 3.78
C ILE A 62 18.23 10.25 2.84
N HIS A 63 17.97 10.15 1.55
CA HIS A 63 18.53 11.07 0.56
C HIS A 63 17.67 12.34 0.43
N ALA A 64 18.27 13.44 0.00
CA ALA A 64 17.58 14.74 -0.12
C ALA A 64 16.36 14.70 -1.06
N ASN A 65 16.42 13.90 -2.13
CA ASN A 65 15.28 13.70 -3.04
C ASN A 65 14.05 13.10 -2.33
N VAL A 66 14.27 12.21 -1.34
CA VAL A 66 13.18 11.63 -0.54
C VAL A 66 12.52 12.71 0.32
N ILE A 67 13.29 13.64 0.89
CA ILE A 67 12.75 14.75 1.68
C ILE A 67 11.85 15.65 0.82
N VAL A 68 12.33 16.03 -0.37
CA VAL A 68 11.53 16.83 -1.32
C VAL A 68 10.27 16.06 -1.73
N SER A 69 10.37 14.76 -1.96
CA SER A 69 9.25 13.89 -2.30
C SER A 69 8.18 13.85 -1.20
N VAL A 70 8.61 13.75 0.06
CA VAL A 70 7.69 13.80 1.22
C VAL A 70 6.93 15.12 1.25
N VAL A 71 7.62 16.25 1.03
CA VAL A 71 6.98 17.57 1.01
C VAL A 71 5.96 17.66 -0.13
N LEU A 72 6.33 17.21 -1.34
CA LEU A 72 5.40 17.17 -2.48
C LEU A 72 4.19 16.27 -2.21
N ALA A 73 4.42 15.08 -1.64
CA ALA A 73 3.35 14.15 -1.33
C ALA A 73 2.40 14.70 -0.24
N VAL A 74 2.93 15.31 0.82
CA VAL A 74 2.14 15.95 1.88
C VAL A 74 1.33 17.12 1.33
N PHE A 75 1.92 17.94 0.46
CA PHE A 75 1.21 19.05 -0.17
C PHE A 75 0.14 18.55 -1.15
N GLY A 76 0.44 17.51 -1.92
CA GLY A 76 -0.54 16.84 -2.79
C GLY A 76 -1.70 16.23 -2.00
N PHE A 77 -1.39 15.57 -0.87
CA PHE A 77 -2.40 15.07 0.08
C PHE A 77 -3.28 16.22 0.63
N TYR A 78 -2.67 17.34 0.99
CA TYR A 78 -3.40 18.53 1.42
C TYR A 78 -4.40 19.01 0.35
N LEU A 79 -3.97 19.10 -0.91
CA LEU A 79 -4.85 19.52 -2.00
C LEU A 79 -5.98 18.51 -2.28
N LEU A 80 -5.71 17.23 -2.09
CA LEU A 80 -6.67 16.14 -2.33
C LEU A 80 -7.74 16.07 -1.23
N CYS A 81 -7.33 16.20 0.03
CA CYS A 81 -8.20 15.93 1.18
C CYS A 81 -8.85 17.21 1.76
N ILE A 82 -8.17 18.35 1.68
CA ILE A 82 -8.67 19.59 2.29
C ILE A 82 -9.31 20.46 1.22
N THR A 83 -10.62 20.31 1.03
CA THR A 83 -11.40 21.14 0.07
C THR A 83 -11.91 22.42 0.71
N ASP A 84 -12.39 22.35 1.97
CA ASP A 84 -13.05 23.45 2.69
C ASP A 84 -12.40 23.73 4.06
N GLY A 85 -11.07 23.70 4.11
CA GLY A 85 -10.29 23.83 5.34
C GLY A 85 -10.04 22.49 6.06
N PHE A 86 -9.42 22.55 7.24
CA PHE A 86 -9.05 21.33 7.99
C PHE A 86 -10.24 20.47 8.44
N GLY A 87 -11.46 21.02 8.45
CA GLY A 87 -12.70 20.30 8.72
C GLY A 87 -13.10 19.28 7.64
N SER A 88 -12.49 19.31 6.46
CA SER A 88 -12.75 18.34 5.38
C SER A 88 -11.94 17.03 5.49
N ILE A 89 -10.98 16.95 6.42
CA ILE A 89 -10.30 15.69 6.74
C ILE A 89 -11.27 14.83 7.54
N THR A 90 -11.57 13.68 6.98
CA THR A 90 -12.49 12.71 7.60
C THR A 90 -11.71 11.67 8.40
N LEU A 91 -12.40 10.98 9.31
CA LEU A 91 -11.82 9.83 9.99
C LEU A 91 -11.38 8.75 9.00
N ALA A 92 -12.10 8.60 7.88
CA ALA A 92 -11.76 7.66 6.81
C ALA A 92 -10.37 7.97 6.21
N ASP A 93 -10.04 9.24 6.01
CA ASP A 93 -8.72 9.64 5.48
C ASP A 93 -7.59 9.27 6.46
N LEU A 94 -7.82 9.44 7.77
CA LEU A 94 -6.85 9.06 8.79
C LEU A 94 -6.68 7.54 8.88
N VAL A 95 -7.77 6.78 8.76
CA VAL A 95 -7.75 5.32 8.71
C VAL A 95 -6.98 4.84 7.48
N LEU A 96 -7.22 5.44 6.30
CA LEU A 96 -6.47 5.15 5.07
C LEU A 96 -4.98 5.48 5.20
N LEU A 97 -4.65 6.60 5.84
CA LEU A 97 -3.25 6.95 6.12
C LEU A 97 -2.60 5.93 7.06
N GLY A 98 -3.33 5.46 8.08
CA GLY A 98 -2.90 4.38 8.96
C GLY A 98 -2.63 3.08 8.19
N SER A 99 -3.51 2.72 7.23
CA SER A 99 -3.29 1.56 6.37
C SER A 99 -2.04 1.71 5.50
N ALA A 100 -1.74 2.93 5.01
CA ALA A 100 -0.52 3.21 4.25
C ALA A 100 0.76 2.93 5.06
N VAL A 101 0.76 3.27 6.35
CA VAL A 101 1.87 2.94 7.27
C VAL A 101 2.02 1.43 7.44
N LEU A 102 0.90 0.70 7.58
CA LEU A 102 0.90 -0.76 7.72
C LEU A 102 1.38 -1.46 6.44
N PHE A 103 0.96 -1.00 5.26
CA PHE A 103 1.48 -1.52 3.99
C PHE A 103 2.97 -1.23 3.82
N ALA A 104 3.44 -0.05 4.24
CA ALA A 104 4.87 0.25 4.24
C ALA A 104 5.65 -0.68 5.18
N ALA A 105 5.10 -0.98 6.35
CA ALA A 105 5.69 -1.96 7.27
C ALA A 105 5.72 -3.36 6.66
N HIS A 106 4.64 -3.80 5.98
CA HIS A 106 4.59 -5.08 5.27
C HIS A 106 5.71 -5.20 4.22
N ILE A 107 5.88 -4.17 3.38
CA ILE A 107 6.96 -4.12 2.37
C ILE A 107 8.33 -4.25 3.02
N LEU A 108 8.56 -3.56 4.16
CA LEU A 108 9.84 -3.62 4.86
C LEU A 108 10.09 -4.96 5.55
N VAL A 109 9.05 -5.64 6.04
CA VAL A 109 9.18 -7.00 6.59
C VAL A 109 9.65 -7.97 5.51
N ILE A 110 9.04 -7.93 4.33
CA ILE A 110 9.47 -8.77 3.18
C ILE A 110 10.90 -8.43 2.78
N ASP A 111 11.26 -7.15 2.61
CA ASP A 111 12.61 -6.74 2.21
C ASP A 111 13.69 -7.13 3.23
N THR A 112 13.36 -7.05 4.52
CA THR A 112 14.35 -7.25 5.57
C THR A 112 14.55 -8.73 5.92
N PHE A 113 13.48 -9.51 5.90
CA PHE A 113 13.48 -10.88 6.41
C PHE A 113 13.15 -11.94 5.34
N GLY A 114 12.51 -11.55 4.24
CA GLY A 114 12.05 -12.49 3.20
C GLY A 114 12.94 -12.56 1.96
N ARG A 115 13.98 -11.71 1.85
CA ARG A 115 14.72 -11.53 0.60
C ARG A 115 15.43 -12.77 0.09
N ASP A 116 15.98 -13.56 1.00
CA ASP A 116 16.77 -14.76 0.68
C ASP A 116 16.01 -16.07 0.96
N LEU A 117 14.70 -15.99 1.21
CA LEU A 117 13.83 -17.11 1.54
C LEU A 117 12.94 -17.50 0.35
N ASP A 118 12.33 -18.67 0.41
CA ASP A 118 11.39 -19.10 -0.63
C ASP A 118 10.14 -18.23 -0.68
N ALA A 119 10.02 -17.45 -1.76
CA ALA A 119 8.95 -16.47 -1.96
C ALA A 119 7.56 -17.12 -2.04
N LEU A 120 7.46 -18.33 -2.62
CA LEU A 120 6.18 -19.02 -2.75
C LEU A 120 5.67 -19.50 -1.39
N THR A 121 6.57 -20.03 -0.55
CA THR A 121 6.23 -20.40 0.82
C THR A 121 5.80 -19.19 1.64
N ILE A 122 6.53 -18.06 1.56
CA ILE A 122 6.14 -16.81 2.23
C ILE A 122 4.75 -16.38 1.77
N SER A 123 4.51 -16.34 0.46
CA SER A 123 3.23 -15.90 -0.11
C SER A 123 2.08 -16.83 0.30
N PHE A 124 2.28 -18.13 0.30
CA PHE A 124 1.27 -19.09 0.74
C PHE A 124 0.87 -18.87 2.20
N PHE A 125 1.84 -18.83 3.11
CA PHE A 125 1.56 -18.65 4.53
C PHE A 125 1.03 -17.25 4.86
N GLN A 126 1.46 -16.21 4.14
CA GLN A 126 0.90 -14.87 4.23
C GLN A 126 -0.59 -14.87 3.88
N THR A 127 -0.94 -15.43 2.73
CA THR A 127 -2.32 -15.49 2.25
C THR A 127 -3.19 -16.38 3.15
N ALA A 128 -2.69 -17.55 3.57
CA ALA A 128 -3.40 -18.43 4.48
C ALA A 128 -3.66 -17.76 5.83
N THR A 129 -2.68 -17.07 6.41
CA THR A 129 -2.84 -16.34 7.68
C THR A 129 -3.87 -15.23 7.53
N THR A 130 -3.78 -14.44 6.46
CA THR A 130 -4.76 -13.38 6.18
C THR A 130 -6.17 -13.95 6.03
N ALA A 131 -6.33 -15.06 5.31
CA ALA A 131 -7.63 -15.71 5.13
C ALA A 131 -8.22 -16.21 6.46
N VAL A 132 -7.42 -16.91 7.28
CA VAL A 132 -7.86 -17.41 8.59
C VAL A 132 -8.30 -16.25 9.49
N LEU A 133 -7.51 -15.18 9.57
CA LEU A 133 -7.85 -14.02 10.39
C LEU A 133 -9.10 -13.30 9.87
N SER A 134 -9.27 -13.21 8.56
CA SER A 134 -10.48 -12.62 7.95
C SER A 134 -11.73 -13.44 8.30
N TRP A 135 -11.64 -14.78 8.25
CA TRP A 135 -12.74 -15.65 8.70
C TRP A 135 -13.05 -15.50 10.19
N ILE A 136 -12.02 -15.42 11.04
CA ILE A 136 -12.21 -15.18 12.49
C ILE A 136 -12.91 -13.83 12.69
N GLY A 137 -12.46 -12.76 12.02
CA GLY A 137 -13.09 -11.44 12.10
C GLY A 137 -14.56 -11.48 11.67
N THR A 138 -14.87 -12.11 10.55
CA THR A 138 -16.24 -12.27 10.05
C THR A 138 -17.14 -13.03 11.03
N LEU A 139 -16.63 -14.09 11.64
CA LEU A 139 -17.38 -14.86 12.64
C LEU A 139 -17.63 -14.05 13.92
N MET A 140 -16.71 -13.18 14.31
CA MET A 140 -16.85 -12.30 15.48
C MET A 140 -17.87 -11.18 15.24
N GLU A 141 -18.05 -10.71 14.01
CA GLU A 141 -19.11 -9.75 13.64
C GLU A 141 -20.53 -10.36 13.73
N GLY A 142 -20.63 -11.68 13.73
CA GLY A 142 -21.87 -12.41 14.07
C GLY A 142 -22.94 -12.46 13.01
N SER A 143 -22.80 -11.78 11.87
CA SER A 143 -23.77 -11.81 10.77
C SER A 143 -23.10 -11.77 9.42
N VAL A 144 -23.09 -12.90 8.69
CA VAL A 144 -22.69 -12.93 7.28
C VAL A 144 -23.95 -12.87 6.44
N ASP A 145 -24.21 -11.73 5.81
CA ASP A 145 -25.28 -11.61 4.84
C ASP A 145 -24.83 -12.11 3.48
N TRP A 146 -25.28 -13.30 3.12
CA TRP A 146 -24.98 -13.93 1.83
C TRP A 146 -25.92 -13.48 0.69
N SER A 147 -26.92 -12.65 0.97
CA SER A 147 -27.94 -12.27 -0.02
C SER A 147 -27.36 -11.53 -1.22
N GLY A 148 -26.29 -10.75 -1.00
CA GLY A 148 -25.57 -10.03 -2.06
C GLY A 148 -24.46 -10.83 -2.77
N ALA A 149 -24.09 -12.01 -2.28
CA ALA A 149 -22.92 -12.75 -2.76
C ALA A 149 -23.05 -13.14 -4.25
N GLY A 150 -24.26 -13.47 -4.70
CA GLY A 150 -24.52 -13.79 -6.10
C GLY A 150 -24.35 -12.61 -7.07
N GLN A 151 -24.46 -11.37 -6.59
CA GLN A 151 -24.23 -10.17 -7.39
C GLN A 151 -22.77 -9.73 -7.37
N ALA A 152 -22.08 -10.01 -6.26
CA ALA A 152 -20.68 -9.60 -6.03
C ALA A 152 -19.65 -10.69 -6.41
N TRP A 153 -20.07 -11.87 -6.88
CA TRP A 153 -19.18 -13.02 -7.08
C TRP A 153 -17.95 -12.69 -7.95
N LEU A 154 -18.15 -11.91 -9.02
CA LEU A 154 -17.06 -11.53 -9.93
C LEU A 154 -16.01 -10.66 -9.22
N ALA A 155 -16.47 -9.68 -8.43
CA ALA A 155 -15.58 -8.83 -7.63
C ALA A 155 -14.84 -9.64 -6.57
N VAL A 156 -15.50 -10.59 -5.91
CA VAL A 156 -14.91 -11.49 -4.92
C VAL A 156 -13.85 -12.39 -5.54
N VAL A 157 -14.15 -13.01 -6.70
CA VAL A 157 -13.19 -13.84 -7.42
C VAL A 157 -12.00 -13.01 -7.91
N TYR A 158 -12.24 -11.83 -8.46
CA TYR A 158 -11.17 -10.92 -8.87
C TYR A 158 -10.28 -10.52 -7.69
N ALA A 159 -10.87 -10.12 -6.56
CA ALA A 159 -10.12 -9.76 -5.37
C ALA A 159 -9.35 -10.97 -4.79
N GLY A 160 -9.99 -12.13 -4.68
CA GLY A 160 -9.37 -13.32 -4.10
C GLY A 160 -8.27 -13.92 -4.96
N VAL A 161 -8.55 -14.17 -6.24
CA VAL A 161 -7.60 -14.83 -7.15
C VAL A 161 -6.64 -13.81 -7.76
N GLY A 162 -7.15 -12.71 -8.33
CA GLY A 162 -6.34 -11.72 -9.04
C GLY A 162 -5.48 -10.90 -8.09
N SER A 163 -6.08 -10.28 -7.08
CA SER A 163 -5.36 -9.39 -6.17
C SER A 163 -4.59 -10.19 -5.11
N VAL A 164 -5.29 -10.99 -4.29
CA VAL A 164 -4.64 -11.70 -3.17
C VAL A 164 -3.77 -12.86 -3.66
N GLY A 165 -4.29 -13.69 -4.57
CA GLY A 165 -3.56 -14.87 -5.08
C GLY A 165 -2.39 -14.49 -5.97
N VAL A 166 -2.63 -13.73 -7.04
CA VAL A 166 -1.61 -13.44 -8.06
C VAL A 166 -0.78 -12.21 -7.69
N ALA A 167 -1.41 -11.05 -7.45
CA ALA A 167 -0.66 -9.80 -7.32
C ALA A 167 0.25 -9.79 -6.08
N TYR A 168 -0.22 -10.21 -4.90
CA TYR A 168 0.62 -10.29 -3.71
C TYR A 168 1.72 -11.36 -3.83
N THR A 169 1.47 -12.48 -4.53
CA THR A 169 2.53 -13.47 -4.80
C THR A 169 3.61 -12.87 -5.69
N LEU A 170 3.22 -12.19 -6.76
CA LEU A 170 4.17 -11.50 -7.64
C LEU A 170 4.90 -10.37 -6.93
N GLN A 171 4.25 -9.70 -5.97
CA GLN A 171 4.88 -8.69 -5.12
C GLN A 171 6.00 -9.30 -4.28
N VAL A 172 5.76 -10.43 -3.59
CA VAL A 172 6.79 -11.09 -2.77
C VAL A 172 7.96 -11.54 -3.64
N ILE A 173 7.69 -12.17 -4.79
CA ILE A 173 8.71 -12.59 -5.74
C ILE A 173 9.49 -11.38 -6.25
N GLY A 174 8.80 -10.34 -6.72
CA GLY A 174 9.43 -9.14 -7.30
C GLY A 174 10.31 -8.38 -6.31
N GLN A 175 9.90 -8.31 -5.05
CA GLN A 175 10.66 -7.64 -3.99
C GLN A 175 12.01 -8.31 -3.67
N GLN A 176 12.19 -9.59 -4.01
CA GLN A 176 13.49 -10.26 -3.85
C GLN A 176 14.53 -9.74 -4.84
N PHE A 177 14.08 -9.29 -6.04
CA PHE A 177 14.96 -8.84 -7.12
C PHE A 177 15.13 -7.31 -7.19
N VAL A 178 14.25 -6.56 -6.53
CA VAL A 178 14.19 -5.10 -6.66
C VAL A 178 14.29 -4.46 -5.28
N PRO A 179 15.09 -3.38 -5.10
CA PRO A 179 15.11 -2.63 -3.85
C PRO A 179 13.70 -2.15 -3.48
N PRO A 180 13.33 -2.10 -2.18
CA PRO A 180 11.97 -1.79 -1.72
C PRO A 180 11.45 -0.46 -2.27
N THR A 181 12.32 0.54 -2.38
CA THR A 181 11.98 1.83 -2.97
C THR A 181 11.56 1.72 -4.44
N ARG A 182 12.22 0.90 -5.27
CA ARG A 182 11.83 0.69 -6.67
C ARG A 182 10.60 -0.19 -6.82
N GLY A 183 10.44 -1.19 -5.95
CA GLY A 183 9.23 -2.01 -5.88
C GLY A 183 8.00 -1.16 -5.57
N ALA A 184 8.12 -0.28 -4.57
CA ALA A 184 7.09 0.68 -4.23
C ALA A 184 6.68 1.57 -5.42
N MET A 185 7.60 1.88 -6.37
CA MET A 185 7.31 2.61 -7.61
C MET A 185 6.31 1.94 -8.50
N LEU A 186 6.64 0.70 -8.82
CA LEU A 186 5.78 -0.06 -9.71
C LEU A 186 4.39 -0.23 -9.08
N MET A 187 4.36 -0.41 -7.76
CA MET A 187 3.09 -0.48 -7.02
C MET A 187 2.33 0.84 -6.97
N SER A 188 2.99 2.01 -7.12
CA SER A 188 2.29 3.31 -7.16
C SER A 188 1.38 3.50 -8.36
N LEU A 189 1.57 2.72 -9.42
CA LEU A 189 0.64 2.70 -10.55
C LEU A 189 -0.77 2.25 -10.12
N GLU A 190 -0.89 1.56 -8.98
CA GLU A 190 -2.18 1.23 -8.37
C GLU A 190 -3.06 2.47 -8.19
N SER A 191 -2.49 3.60 -7.72
CA SER A 191 -3.23 4.85 -7.53
C SER A 191 -3.74 5.42 -8.84
N PHE A 192 -2.90 5.35 -9.89
CA PHE A 192 -3.30 5.79 -11.23
C PHE A 192 -4.46 4.95 -11.76
N PHE A 193 -4.36 3.62 -11.66
CA PHE A 193 -5.41 2.72 -12.10
C PHE A 193 -6.67 2.81 -11.22
N SER A 194 -6.54 3.08 -9.92
CA SER A 194 -7.66 3.33 -9.02
C SER A 194 -8.44 4.58 -9.42
N ALA A 195 -7.73 5.69 -9.70
CA ALA A 195 -8.38 6.92 -10.17
C ALA A 195 -9.03 6.76 -11.55
N LEU A 196 -8.34 6.08 -12.46
CA LEU A 196 -8.87 5.80 -13.80
C LEU A 196 -10.09 4.90 -13.74
N GLY A 197 -10.04 3.83 -12.93
CA GLY A 197 -11.16 2.92 -12.71
C GLY A 197 -12.34 3.62 -12.03
N GLY A 198 -12.09 4.45 -11.02
CA GLY A 198 -13.12 5.27 -10.38
C GLY A 198 -13.82 6.19 -11.36
N ALA A 199 -13.06 6.87 -12.23
CA ALA A 199 -13.63 7.75 -13.24
C ALA A 199 -14.43 7.00 -14.33
N ILE A 200 -13.89 5.88 -14.85
CA ILE A 200 -14.52 5.16 -15.99
C ILE A 200 -15.67 4.27 -15.53
N ILE A 201 -15.50 3.53 -14.43
CA ILE A 201 -16.43 2.49 -14.00
C ILE A 201 -17.49 3.07 -13.06
N LEU A 202 -17.10 3.96 -12.15
CA LEU A 202 -17.97 4.52 -11.11
C LEU A 202 -18.48 5.93 -11.45
N GLY A 203 -17.98 6.55 -12.53
CA GLY A 203 -18.33 7.92 -12.91
C GLY A 203 -17.85 8.97 -11.89
N GLU A 204 -16.81 8.66 -11.12
CA GLU A 204 -16.27 9.61 -10.13
C GLU A 204 -15.61 10.81 -10.83
N VAL A 205 -16.01 12.01 -10.44
CA VAL A 205 -15.40 13.26 -10.91
C VAL A 205 -14.69 13.91 -9.74
N MET A 206 -13.38 14.02 -9.85
CA MET A 206 -12.59 14.81 -8.88
C MET A 206 -12.56 16.28 -9.29
N THR A 207 -12.42 17.14 -8.29
CA THR A 207 -12.21 18.59 -8.54
C THR A 207 -10.84 18.81 -9.24
N PRO A 208 -10.66 19.90 -10.01
CA PRO A 208 -9.36 20.25 -10.59
C PRO A 208 -8.24 20.32 -9.55
N ARG A 209 -8.57 20.75 -8.34
CA ARG A 209 -7.65 20.77 -7.19
C ARG A 209 -7.26 19.36 -6.76
N GLY A 210 -8.20 18.40 -6.75
CA GLY A 210 -7.94 16.99 -6.47
C GLY A 210 -7.00 16.37 -7.51
N TYR A 211 -7.23 16.62 -8.79
CA TYR A 211 -6.31 16.16 -9.85
C TYR A 211 -4.90 16.72 -9.70
N LEU A 212 -4.76 18.02 -9.33
CA LEU A 212 -3.45 18.61 -9.03
C LEU A 212 -2.79 17.94 -7.82
N GLY A 213 -3.55 17.63 -6.78
CA GLY A 213 -3.10 16.86 -5.62
C GLY A 213 -2.54 15.49 -6.01
N CYS A 214 -3.29 14.75 -6.83
CA CYS A 214 -2.87 13.46 -7.38
C CYS A 214 -1.57 13.56 -8.18
N ALA A 215 -1.47 14.57 -9.06
CA ALA A 215 -0.28 14.82 -9.87
C ALA A 215 0.95 15.12 -9.00
N LEU A 216 0.80 15.88 -7.91
CA LEU A 216 1.89 16.19 -6.98
C LEU A 216 2.32 14.96 -6.18
N ILE A 217 1.38 14.13 -5.69
CA ILE A 217 1.69 12.87 -5.02
C ILE A 217 2.48 11.98 -5.98
N PHE A 218 2.00 11.83 -7.21
CA PHE A 218 2.67 11.02 -8.22
C PHE A 218 4.07 11.55 -8.55
N ALA A 219 4.22 12.86 -8.79
CA ALA A 219 5.51 13.49 -9.04
C ALA A 219 6.47 13.33 -7.84
N GLY A 220 5.98 13.48 -6.62
CA GLY A 220 6.74 13.24 -5.40
C GLY A 220 7.21 11.80 -5.30
N THR A 221 6.34 10.83 -5.58
CA THR A 221 6.71 9.41 -5.58
C THR A 221 7.74 9.10 -6.64
N MET A 222 7.63 9.63 -7.84
CA MET A 222 8.64 9.49 -8.90
C MET A 222 9.99 10.09 -8.49
N LEU A 223 9.98 11.28 -7.88
CA LEU A 223 11.19 11.97 -7.42
C LEU A 223 11.92 11.19 -6.32
N ALA A 224 11.18 10.57 -5.37
CA ALA A 224 11.76 9.76 -4.29
C ALA A 224 12.71 8.67 -4.79
N GLN A 225 12.59 8.31 -6.02
CA GLN A 225 13.13 7.11 -6.60
C GLN A 225 14.26 7.36 -7.59
N LEU A 226 14.53 8.64 -7.91
CA LEU A 226 15.66 9.00 -8.74
C LEU A 226 16.96 8.62 -8.01
N PRO A 227 17.86 7.86 -8.66
CA PRO A 227 19.14 7.47 -8.08
C PRO A 227 20.09 8.67 -8.02
N VAL A 228 20.07 9.40 -6.90
CA VAL A 228 20.91 10.60 -6.71
C VAL A 228 22.41 10.30 -6.76
N ASP A 229 22.80 9.06 -6.43
CA ASP A 229 24.21 8.67 -6.42
C ASP A 229 24.84 8.60 -7.83
N ARG A 230 24.06 8.44 -8.88
CA ARG A 230 24.58 8.47 -10.25
C ARG A 230 24.89 9.89 -10.74
N LEU A 231 24.17 10.88 -10.25
CA LEU A 231 24.38 12.29 -10.64
C LEU A 231 25.66 12.90 -10.00
N LYS A 232 26.06 12.40 -8.82
CA LYS A 232 27.31 12.83 -8.18
C LYS A 232 28.58 12.19 -8.77
N ARG A 233 28.46 11.01 -9.40
CA ARG A 233 29.59 10.34 -10.06
C ARG A 233 29.90 10.84 -11.47
N GLN A 234 29.05 11.67 -12.06
CA GLN A 234 29.24 12.24 -13.39
C GLN A 234 29.72 13.70 -13.38
N ARG A 235 30.06 14.24 -12.22
CA ARG A 235 30.79 15.52 -12.15
C ARG A 235 32.31 15.22 -12.19
N PRO A 236 33.01 15.67 -13.25
CA PRO A 236 34.46 15.52 -13.38
C PRO A 236 35.22 16.22 -12.28
#